data_97f32b20ddc48a8723c2aa7976a368da
#
_entry.id   97f32b20ddc48a8723c2aa7976a368da
#
_cell.length_a   1.000
_cell.length_b   1.000
_cell.length_c   1.000
_cell.angle_alpha   90.00
_cell.angle_beta   90.00
_cell.angle_gamma   90.00
#
_symmetry.space_group_name_H-M   'P 1'
#
loop_
_entity.id
_entity.type
_entity.pdbx_description
1 polymer ?
#
loop_
_entity_poly.entity_id
_entity_poly.type
_entity_poly.pdbx_seq_one_letter_code
_entity_poly.pdbx_strand_id
1 'polypeptide(L)'
;MRNKIETIVTHIKKVSDSYYEVLILALLIKIMSLNLSANDMSKIMEISIALDADFVHNENVLEILDFSSGQTEFRIKSAVTANLILKELDCNETIIKVLVQTAKFADRYHRLERYENVLKNMVLETPAIETDN
;
A
#
# COMPACT_ATOMS: atom_id res chain seq x y z
N MET A 1 15.11 5.11 -15.09
CA MET A 1 14.36 5.12 -13.83
C MET A 1 13.55 3.84 -13.61
N ARG A 2 12.82 3.42 -14.62
CA ARG A 2 11.99 2.22 -14.48
C ARG A 2 12.79 0.98 -14.07
N ASN A 3 13.95 0.76 -14.68
CA ASN A 3 14.77 -0.41 -14.35
C ASN A 3 15.21 -0.43 -12.89
N LYS A 4 15.55 0.75 -12.36
CA LYS A 4 15.94 0.87 -10.97
C LYS A 4 14.77 0.54 -10.04
N ILE A 5 13.58 1.04 -10.36
CA ILE A 5 12.38 0.80 -9.55
C ILE A 5 11.99 -0.67 -9.62
N GLU A 6 12.05 -1.30 -10.80
CA GLU A 6 11.78 -2.73 -10.92
C GLU A 6 12.72 -3.55 -10.05
N THR A 7 14.00 -3.19 -10.02
CA THR A 7 14.99 -3.88 -9.21
C THR A 7 14.66 -3.75 -7.72
N ILE A 8 14.31 -2.56 -7.28
CA ILE A 8 13.95 -2.30 -5.88
C ILE A 8 12.73 -3.14 -5.48
N VAL A 9 11.68 -3.10 -6.29
CA VAL A 9 10.44 -3.83 -6.02
C VAL A 9 10.68 -5.34 -6.02
N THR A 10 11.48 -5.82 -6.97
CA THR A 10 11.84 -7.24 -7.04
C THR A 10 12.56 -7.70 -5.78
N HIS A 11 13.47 -6.88 -5.26
CA HIS A 11 14.18 -7.21 -4.04
C HIS A 11 13.24 -7.26 -2.84
N ILE A 12 12.29 -6.34 -2.75
CA ILE A 12 11.29 -6.37 -1.68
C ILE A 12 10.49 -7.66 -1.75
N LYS A 13 10.04 -8.00 -2.93
CA LYS A 13 9.22 -9.21 -3.13
C LYS A 13 9.99 -10.48 -2.80
N LYS A 14 11.29 -10.51 -3.07
CA LYS A 14 12.14 -11.66 -2.73
C LYS A 14 12.30 -11.84 -1.23
N VAL A 15 12.33 -10.73 -0.48
CA VAL A 15 12.43 -10.81 0.97
C VAL A 15 11.15 -11.42 1.54
N SER A 16 10.00 -10.95 1.06
CA SER A 16 8.71 -11.43 1.55
C SER A 16 7.59 -10.95 0.63
N ASP A 17 6.70 -11.86 0.25
CA ASP A 17 5.49 -11.47 -0.49
C ASP A 17 4.64 -10.54 0.36
N SER A 18 4.64 -10.73 1.68
CA SER A 18 3.90 -9.86 2.59
C SER A 18 4.44 -8.43 2.57
N TYR A 19 5.75 -8.26 2.50
CA TYR A 19 6.36 -6.94 2.38
C TYR A 19 5.88 -6.24 1.12
N TYR A 20 5.83 -6.99 0.02
CA TYR A 20 5.37 -6.44 -1.25
C TYR A 20 3.90 -6.02 -1.15
N GLU A 21 3.07 -6.86 -0.54
CA GLU A 21 1.64 -6.55 -0.38
C GLU A 21 1.43 -5.31 0.50
N VAL A 22 2.18 -5.19 1.58
CA VAL A 22 2.10 -4.02 2.45
C VAL A 22 2.56 -2.76 1.70
N LEU A 23 3.61 -2.88 0.89
CA LEU A 23 4.08 -1.77 0.07
C LEU A 23 2.97 -1.30 -0.87
N ILE A 24 2.35 -2.22 -1.60
CA ILE A 24 1.27 -1.86 -2.53
C ILE A 24 0.11 -1.21 -1.79
N LEU A 25 -0.26 -1.76 -0.63
CA LEU A 25 -1.32 -1.16 0.18
C LEU A 25 -0.96 0.26 0.60
N ALA A 26 0.28 0.48 1.04
CA ALA A 26 0.73 1.81 1.44
C ALA A 26 0.63 2.82 0.29
N LEU A 27 1.03 2.40 -0.91
CA LEU A 27 0.94 3.26 -2.09
C LEU A 27 -0.52 3.60 -2.41
N LEU A 28 -1.39 2.61 -2.34
CA LEU A 28 -2.82 2.83 -2.61
C LEU A 28 -3.45 3.77 -1.59
N ILE A 29 -3.10 3.61 -0.31
CA ILE A 29 -3.60 4.49 0.74
C ILE A 29 -3.30 5.95 0.40
N LYS A 30 -2.09 6.23 -0.04
CA LYS A 30 -1.69 7.61 -0.33
C LYS A 30 -2.26 8.11 -1.66
N ILE A 31 -2.23 7.28 -2.69
CA ILE A 31 -2.72 7.66 -4.02
C ILE A 31 -4.24 7.87 -4.00
N MET A 32 -4.97 7.03 -3.28
CA MET A 32 -6.43 7.10 -3.19
C MET A 32 -6.90 8.00 -2.04
N SER A 33 -5.98 8.62 -1.33
CA SER A 33 -6.30 9.51 -0.21
C SER A 33 -7.13 8.81 0.87
N LEU A 34 -6.82 7.56 1.17
CA LEU A 34 -7.50 6.83 2.22
C LEU A 34 -6.95 7.27 3.58
N ASN A 35 -7.83 7.44 4.53
CA ASN A 35 -7.42 7.86 5.88
C ASN A 35 -7.08 6.64 6.74
N LEU A 36 -5.98 5.98 6.40
CA LEU A 36 -5.51 4.78 7.08
C LEU A 36 -4.06 4.97 7.50
N SER A 37 -3.73 4.50 8.69
CA SER A 37 -2.39 4.58 9.25
C SER A 37 -1.63 3.27 9.04
N ALA A 38 -0.35 3.25 9.43
CA ALA A 38 0.44 2.02 9.42
C ALA A 38 -0.19 0.96 10.33
N ASN A 39 -0.77 1.39 11.47
CA ASN A 39 -1.44 0.47 12.36
C ASN A 39 -2.67 -0.16 11.68
N ASP A 40 -3.40 0.63 10.90
CA ASP A 40 -4.54 0.12 10.15
C ASP A 40 -4.08 -0.90 9.10
N MET A 41 -2.94 -0.66 8.46
CA MET A 41 -2.40 -1.63 7.49
C MET A 41 -2.12 -2.97 8.14
N SER A 42 -1.59 -2.96 9.36
CA SER A 42 -1.34 -4.20 10.10
C SER A 42 -2.63 -4.97 10.35
N LYS A 43 -3.70 -4.27 10.68
CA LYS A 43 -5.00 -4.89 10.90
C LYS A 43 -5.60 -5.42 9.61
N ILE A 44 -5.50 -4.66 8.52
CA ILE A 44 -6.03 -5.06 7.21
C ILE A 44 -5.35 -6.34 6.74
N MET A 45 -4.04 -6.41 6.87
CA MET A 45 -3.26 -7.56 6.43
C MET A 45 -3.25 -8.69 7.45
N GLU A 46 -3.81 -8.46 8.64
CA GLU A 46 -3.87 -9.42 9.75
C GLU A 46 -2.48 -9.88 10.19
N ILE A 47 -1.49 -9.03 10.01
CA ILE A 47 -0.11 -9.27 10.44
C ILE A 47 0.47 -7.93 10.88
N SER A 48 1.48 -7.97 11.72
CA SER A 48 2.10 -6.75 12.24
C SER A 48 3.25 -6.25 11.37
N ILE A 49 3.34 -6.71 10.13
CA ILE A 49 4.49 -6.42 9.29
C ILE A 49 4.64 -4.93 8.98
N ALA A 50 3.53 -4.19 8.93
CA ALA A 50 3.58 -2.76 8.66
C ALA A 50 4.28 -1.99 9.78
N LEU A 51 4.35 -2.58 10.98
CA LEU A 51 5.03 -2.00 12.13
C LEU A 51 6.31 -2.76 12.47
N ASP A 52 6.63 -3.77 11.68
CA ASP A 52 7.83 -4.59 11.89
C ASP A 52 9.07 -3.74 11.63
N ALA A 53 10.02 -3.79 12.56
CA ALA A 53 11.27 -3.05 12.41
C ALA A 53 12.01 -3.45 11.14
N ASP A 54 11.96 -4.73 10.77
CA ASP A 54 12.62 -5.20 9.55
C ASP A 54 12.02 -4.59 8.30
N PHE A 55 10.70 -4.38 8.28
CA PHE A 55 10.05 -3.75 7.15
C PHE A 55 10.37 -2.25 7.10
N VAL A 56 10.18 -1.55 8.21
CA VAL A 56 10.34 -0.08 8.21
C VAL A 56 11.79 0.36 8.07
N HIS A 57 12.74 -0.53 8.28
CA HIS A 57 14.17 -0.25 8.10
C HIS A 57 14.76 -0.93 6.88
N ASN A 58 13.94 -1.62 6.07
CA ASN A 58 14.42 -2.26 4.86
C ASN A 58 14.89 -1.21 3.86
N GLU A 59 16.12 -1.34 3.37
CA GLU A 59 16.71 -0.37 2.44
C GLU A 59 15.84 -0.12 1.21
N ASN A 60 15.28 -1.17 0.65
CA ASN A 60 14.48 -1.06 -0.57
C ASN A 60 13.14 -0.40 -0.29
N VAL A 61 12.53 -0.72 0.85
CA VAL A 61 11.28 -0.07 1.26
C VAL A 61 11.52 1.43 1.46
N LEU A 62 12.64 1.79 2.08
CA LEU A 62 12.97 3.19 2.36
C LEU A 62 13.32 4.00 1.11
N GLU A 63 13.57 3.34 -0.02
CA GLU A 63 13.70 4.05 -1.29
C GLU A 63 12.35 4.59 -1.77
N ILE A 64 11.26 4.03 -1.29
CA ILE A 64 9.91 4.35 -1.77
C ILE A 64 9.09 5.05 -0.69
N LEU A 65 9.19 4.59 0.55
CA LEU A 65 8.41 5.11 1.67
C LEU A 65 9.30 5.79 2.70
N ASP A 66 8.70 6.73 3.43
CA ASP A 66 9.36 7.42 4.52
C ASP A 66 8.46 7.29 5.74
N PHE A 67 9.04 6.87 6.88
CA PHE A 67 8.28 6.66 8.11
C PHE A 67 8.62 7.72 9.13
N SER A 68 7.58 8.21 9.83
CA SER A 68 7.77 9.21 10.86
C SER A 68 8.30 8.57 12.14
N SER A 69 8.68 9.43 13.08
CA SER A 69 9.03 9.01 14.43
C SER A 69 7.87 8.20 15.02
N GLY A 70 8.18 7.04 15.62
CA GLY A 70 7.16 6.17 16.17
C GLY A 70 6.57 5.21 15.16
N GLN A 71 6.94 5.34 13.88
CA GLN A 71 6.56 4.40 12.82
C GLN A 71 5.05 4.26 12.61
N THR A 72 4.26 5.24 13.08
CA THR A 72 2.80 5.19 12.95
C THR A 72 2.31 5.90 11.70
N GLU A 73 3.11 6.81 11.18
CA GLU A 73 2.76 7.55 9.98
C GLU A 73 3.79 7.32 8.90
N PHE A 74 3.37 7.48 7.66
CA PHE A 74 4.27 7.26 6.53
C PHE A 74 3.85 8.16 5.37
N ARG A 75 4.76 8.32 4.43
CA ARG A 75 4.48 9.08 3.21
C ARG A 75 5.25 8.44 2.06
N ILE A 76 4.80 8.74 0.84
CA ILE A 76 5.49 8.32 -0.37
C ILE A 76 6.57 9.35 -0.68
N LYS A 77 7.79 8.90 -0.95
CA LYS A 77 8.89 9.81 -1.30
C LYS A 77 8.70 10.46 -2.65
N SER A 78 8.02 9.77 -3.58
CA SER A 78 7.81 10.28 -4.93
C SER A 78 6.50 9.76 -5.50
N ALA A 79 5.59 10.67 -5.85
CA ALA A 79 4.33 10.30 -6.49
C ALA A 79 4.58 9.67 -7.86
N VAL A 80 5.61 10.12 -8.56
CA VAL A 80 5.97 9.56 -9.86
C VAL A 80 6.35 8.09 -9.71
N THR A 81 7.18 7.78 -8.71
CA THR A 81 7.59 6.41 -8.41
C THR A 81 6.38 5.53 -8.05
N ALA A 82 5.49 6.05 -7.20
CA ALA A 82 4.30 5.31 -6.80
C ALA A 82 3.43 4.97 -8.00
N ASN A 83 3.19 5.94 -8.87
CA ASN A 83 2.38 5.72 -10.07
C ASN A 83 3.05 4.73 -11.02
N LEU A 84 4.36 4.79 -11.16
CA LEU A 84 5.10 3.85 -11.98
C LEU A 84 4.88 2.42 -11.49
N ILE A 85 5.02 2.21 -10.17
CA ILE A 85 4.85 0.90 -9.59
C ILE A 85 3.42 0.39 -9.81
N LEU A 86 2.44 1.22 -9.52
CA LEU A 86 1.04 0.79 -9.58
C LEU A 86 0.54 0.55 -11.01
N LYS A 87 1.07 1.30 -11.97
CA LYS A 87 0.54 1.26 -13.34
C LYS A 87 1.39 0.46 -14.32
N GLU A 88 2.68 0.33 -14.08
CA GLU A 88 3.58 -0.26 -15.07
C GLU A 88 4.28 -1.55 -14.65
N LEU A 89 4.25 -1.92 -13.37
CA LEU A 89 4.98 -3.09 -12.90
C LEU A 89 4.10 -4.31 -12.64
N ASP A 90 3.04 -4.47 -13.41
CA ASP A 90 2.19 -5.68 -13.42
C ASP A 90 1.85 -6.17 -11.99
N CYS A 91 1.26 -5.28 -11.21
CA CYS A 91 0.87 -5.62 -9.85
C CYS A 91 -0.67 -5.66 -9.66
N ASN A 92 -1.42 -5.82 -10.75
CA ASN A 92 -2.87 -5.77 -10.71
C ASN A 92 -3.48 -6.81 -9.77
N GLU A 93 -2.94 -8.03 -9.75
CA GLU A 93 -3.46 -9.06 -8.84
C GLU A 93 -3.30 -8.65 -7.38
N THR A 94 -2.14 -8.10 -7.06
CA THR A 94 -1.88 -7.63 -5.69
C THR A 94 -2.75 -6.44 -5.35
N ILE A 95 -2.92 -5.50 -6.29
CA ILE A 95 -3.81 -4.35 -6.09
C ILE A 95 -5.22 -4.83 -5.75
N ILE A 96 -5.75 -5.76 -6.54
CA ILE A 96 -7.09 -6.28 -6.31
C ILE A 96 -7.17 -6.95 -4.94
N LYS A 97 -6.18 -7.77 -4.61
CA LYS A 97 -6.16 -8.48 -3.34
C LYS A 97 -6.21 -7.51 -2.15
N VAL A 98 -5.32 -6.50 -2.14
CA VAL A 98 -5.27 -5.58 -1.02
C VAL A 98 -6.48 -4.66 -0.97
N LEU A 99 -7.06 -4.31 -2.13
CA LEU A 99 -8.28 -3.51 -2.15
C LEU A 99 -9.45 -4.27 -1.56
N VAL A 100 -9.57 -5.57 -1.89
CA VAL A 100 -10.62 -6.41 -1.32
C VAL A 100 -10.46 -6.51 0.20
N GLN A 101 -9.25 -6.73 0.67
CA GLN A 101 -8.97 -6.82 2.10
C GLN A 101 -9.27 -5.50 2.80
N THR A 102 -8.94 -4.38 2.17
CA THR A 102 -9.21 -3.05 2.72
C THR A 102 -10.71 -2.78 2.80
N ALA A 103 -11.45 -3.16 1.75
CA ALA A 103 -12.90 -2.99 1.74
C ALA A 103 -13.55 -3.82 2.84
N LYS A 104 -13.10 -5.05 3.03
CA LYS A 104 -13.63 -5.91 4.10
C LYS A 104 -13.36 -5.32 5.48
N PHE A 105 -12.16 -4.76 5.67
CA PHE A 105 -11.81 -4.10 6.92
C PHE A 105 -12.70 -2.89 7.17
N ALA A 106 -12.85 -2.03 6.18
CA ALA A 106 -13.66 -0.81 6.31
C ALA A 106 -15.14 -1.15 6.55
N ASP A 107 -15.64 -2.19 5.87
CA ASP A 107 -17.02 -2.64 6.06
C ASP A 107 -17.24 -3.16 7.48
N ARG A 108 -16.28 -3.91 8.01
CA ARG A 108 -16.36 -4.44 9.38
C ARG A 108 -16.45 -3.33 10.42
N TYR A 109 -15.75 -2.21 10.18
CA TYR A 109 -15.66 -1.10 11.11
C TYR A 109 -16.40 0.15 10.62
N HIS A 110 -17.37 -0.01 9.75
CA HIS A 110 -18.05 1.11 9.10
C HIS A 110 -18.75 2.08 10.05
N ARG A 111 -18.99 1.67 11.31
CA ARG A 111 -19.58 2.56 12.30
C ARG A 111 -18.71 3.77 12.61
N LEU A 112 -17.41 3.66 12.34
CA LEU A 112 -16.50 4.78 12.49
C LEU A 112 -16.50 5.54 11.18
N GLU A 113 -16.86 6.81 11.24
CA GLU A 113 -16.96 7.67 10.07
C GLU A 113 -15.71 7.59 9.18
N ARG A 114 -14.55 7.49 9.82
CA ARG A 114 -13.27 7.38 9.10
C ARG A 114 -13.26 6.22 8.10
N TYR A 115 -13.78 5.07 8.50
CA TYR A 115 -13.76 3.89 7.63
C TYR A 115 -14.87 3.92 6.59
N GLU A 116 -15.98 4.58 6.90
CA GLU A 116 -17.01 4.82 5.90
C GLU A 116 -16.45 5.67 4.76
N ASN A 117 -15.67 6.70 5.10
CA ASN A 117 -15.02 7.54 4.11
C ASN A 117 -13.98 6.78 3.29
N VAL A 118 -13.33 5.76 3.87
CA VAL A 118 -12.41 4.90 3.12
C VAL A 118 -13.16 4.22 1.97
N LEU A 119 -14.33 3.65 2.24
CA LEU A 119 -15.12 3.00 1.20
C LEU A 119 -15.52 3.98 0.11
N LYS A 120 -15.94 5.18 0.47
CA LYS A 120 -16.31 6.20 -0.51
C LYS A 120 -15.12 6.58 -1.39
N ASN A 121 -13.95 6.79 -0.78
CA ASN A 121 -12.76 7.15 -1.53
C ASN A 121 -12.29 6.02 -2.42
N MET A 122 -12.48 4.77 -2.01
CA MET A 122 -12.14 3.64 -2.86
C MET A 122 -12.96 3.63 -4.15
N VAL A 123 -14.24 4.00 -4.06
CA VAL A 123 -15.11 4.08 -5.24
C VAL A 123 -14.68 5.23 -6.15
N LEU A 124 -14.36 6.39 -5.57
CA LEU A 124 -14.08 7.60 -6.33
C LEU A 124 -12.67 7.63 -6.92
N GLU A 125 -11.69 7.07 -6.18
CA GLU A 125 -10.28 7.23 -6.48
C GLU A 125 -9.58 5.96 -6.95
N THR A 126 -10.33 4.84 -7.08
CA THR A 126 -9.71 3.59 -7.51
C THR A 126 -8.96 3.79 -8.83
N PRO A 127 -7.68 3.44 -8.89
CA PRO A 127 -6.92 3.56 -10.12
C PRO A 127 -7.54 2.71 -11.23
N ALA A 128 -7.46 3.19 -12.47
CA ALA A 128 -7.94 2.42 -13.60
C ALA A 128 -7.10 1.15 -13.74
N ILE A 129 -7.71 0.01 -13.53
CA ILE A 129 -7.05 -1.29 -13.67
C ILE A 129 -7.43 -1.86 -15.04
N GLU A 130 -6.43 -2.08 -15.89
CA GLU A 130 -6.64 -2.62 -17.23
C GLU A 130 -6.90 -4.12 -17.09
N THR A 131 -8.12 -4.46 -17.22
CA THR A 131 -8.50 -5.86 -17.15
C THR A 131 -8.82 -6.40 -18.51
N ASP A 132 -8.64 -6.03 -19.39
CA ASP A 132 -9.03 -6.34 -20.46
C ASP A 132 -9.12 -6.80 -21.18
N ASN A 133 -9.35 -6.55 -21.11
CA ASN A 133 -9.96 -6.76 -21.61
C ASN A 133 -10.07 -7.17 -22.55
#